data_d7c74e62cf4f8f9b0a74851211628dae
#
_entry.id   d7c74e62cf4f8f9b0a74851211628dae
#
_cell.length_a   1.000
_cell.length_b   1.000
_cell.length_c   1.000
_cell.angle_alpha   90.00
_cell.angle_beta   90.00
_cell.angle_gamma   90.00
#
_symmetry.space_group_name_H-M   'P 1'
#
loop_
_entity.id
_entity.type
_entity.pdbx_description
1 polymer ?
#
loop_
_entity_poly.entity_id
_entity_poly.type
_entity_poly.pdbx_seq_one_letter_code
_entity_poly.pdbx_strand_id
1 'polypeptide(L)'
;LSLHDALPISYLVKSDPSLPSVLQNLWDHTLRHANLMIVICGSAMSFIEKELLGEKSPLYGRATGILKMLPMPYWDAAQFFPNYSSEDKALAYAILGGIPRYLEEFDPDETIDANVKRHILRRIAPLYSEVEFLLHEELRETAKYNSVIRAIALGATSLNEIATHTMMANATVSSYLANLMELGIVEREFPVTAKPKERAKGSRGLYQLSDNFFRFWYSFVFPYRSELERGDVEGVYERHIKPVLHDFAGKPFEGLCREWMWRESAAGRLPFRARAVGRWWDRQDEIDVMAVDNASDAAIVGECKFRNAPVDRSVLNLLRDRAARTGIGQRTYLLFSLGGFDQSLVDDAAASQSDVQLVGIDELFHE
;
A
#
# COMPACT_ATOMS: atom_id res chain seq x y z
N LEU A 1 -22.88 -17.88 -11.77
CA LEU A 1 -22.01 -17.33 -12.83
C LEU A 1 -20.63 -17.15 -12.24
N SER A 2 -19.65 -17.93 -12.74
CA SER A 2 -18.24 -17.78 -12.37
C SER A 2 -17.72 -16.51 -13.04
N LEU A 3 -17.13 -15.58 -12.28
CA LEU A 3 -16.48 -14.38 -12.80
C LEU A 3 -15.19 -14.70 -13.60
N HIS A 4 -14.73 -15.96 -13.57
CA HIS A 4 -13.53 -16.41 -14.28
C HIS A 4 -13.64 -16.38 -15.82
N ASP A 5 -14.87 -16.29 -16.35
CA ASP A 5 -15.11 -16.27 -17.81
C ASP A 5 -15.44 -14.87 -18.36
N ALA A 6 -15.37 -13.83 -17.51
CA ALA A 6 -15.66 -12.47 -17.93
C ALA A 6 -14.40 -11.81 -18.52
N LEU A 7 -14.37 -11.60 -19.84
CA LEU A 7 -13.30 -10.79 -20.46
C LEU A 7 -13.43 -9.33 -20.03
N PRO A 8 -12.32 -8.68 -19.58
CA PRO A 8 -12.32 -7.27 -19.27
C PRO A 8 -12.82 -6.44 -20.46
N ILE A 9 -13.70 -5.47 -20.21
CA ILE A 9 -14.32 -4.64 -21.24
C ILE A 9 -13.29 -3.94 -22.15
N SER A 10 -12.11 -3.62 -21.61
CA SER A 10 -11.02 -3.01 -22.36
C SER A 10 -10.56 -3.86 -23.55
N TYR A 11 -10.53 -5.19 -23.43
CA TYR A 11 -10.19 -6.09 -24.53
C TYR A 11 -11.30 -6.14 -25.57
N LEU A 12 -12.56 -6.20 -25.13
CA LEU A 12 -13.71 -6.21 -26.03
C LEU A 12 -13.79 -4.94 -26.86
N VAL A 13 -13.58 -3.77 -26.25
CA VAL A 13 -13.59 -2.48 -26.95
C VAL A 13 -12.39 -2.31 -27.87
N LYS A 14 -11.21 -2.86 -27.52
CA LYS A 14 -10.07 -2.89 -28.46
C LYS A 14 -10.37 -3.71 -29.70
N SER A 15 -11.11 -4.80 -29.57
CA SER A 15 -11.53 -5.65 -30.70
C SER A 15 -12.69 -5.06 -31.49
N ASP A 16 -13.63 -4.42 -30.83
CA ASP A 16 -14.78 -3.74 -31.43
C ASP A 16 -15.02 -2.38 -30.76
N PRO A 17 -14.47 -1.29 -31.32
CA PRO A 17 -14.66 0.07 -30.81
C PRO A 17 -16.11 0.55 -30.81
N SER A 18 -17.01 -0.13 -31.51
CA SER A 18 -18.44 0.22 -31.54
C SER A 18 -19.21 -0.30 -30.32
N LEU A 19 -18.62 -1.23 -29.56
CA LEU A 19 -19.28 -1.90 -28.43
C LEU A 19 -19.91 -0.94 -27.40
N PRO A 20 -19.25 0.16 -26.96
CA PRO A 20 -19.88 1.11 -26.05
C PRO A 20 -21.17 1.73 -26.60
N SER A 21 -21.21 2.03 -27.91
CA SER A 21 -22.41 2.56 -28.59
C SER A 21 -23.50 1.52 -28.72
N VAL A 22 -23.15 0.27 -28.98
CA VAL A 22 -24.09 -0.85 -29.02
C VAL A 22 -24.72 -1.07 -27.64
N LEU A 23 -23.91 -1.08 -26.59
CA LEU A 23 -24.37 -1.20 -25.20
C LEU A 23 -25.28 -0.02 -24.83
N GLN A 24 -24.93 1.20 -25.22
CA GLN A 24 -25.74 2.38 -25.03
C GLN A 24 -27.13 2.19 -25.65
N ASN A 25 -27.18 1.80 -26.92
CA ASN A 25 -28.43 1.63 -27.65
C ASN A 25 -29.31 0.54 -27.01
N LEU A 26 -28.73 -0.62 -26.70
CA LEU A 26 -29.41 -1.69 -25.99
C LEU A 26 -29.95 -1.24 -24.63
N TRP A 27 -29.16 -0.51 -23.87
CA TRP A 27 -29.55 0.01 -22.57
C TRP A 27 -30.73 0.97 -22.68
N ASP A 28 -30.61 1.98 -23.54
CA ASP A 28 -31.61 3.06 -23.67
C ASP A 28 -32.97 2.56 -24.18
N HIS A 29 -32.95 1.56 -25.08
CA HIS A 29 -34.18 1.10 -25.74
C HIS A 29 -34.79 -0.20 -25.21
N THR A 30 -34.00 -1.03 -24.54
CA THR A 30 -34.44 -2.38 -24.15
C THR A 30 -34.14 -2.74 -22.72
N LEU A 31 -32.87 -2.63 -22.31
CA LEU A 31 -32.37 -3.26 -21.06
C LEU A 31 -32.72 -2.46 -19.82
N ARG A 32 -32.87 -1.15 -19.95
CA ARG A 32 -33.15 -0.25 -18.81
C ARG A 32 -34.44 -0.64 -18.04
N HIS A 33 -35.40 -1.26 -18.72
CA HIS A 33 -36.68 -1.67 -18.13
C HIS A 33 -36.78 -3.18 -17.89
N ALA A 34 -35.74 -3.93 -18.20
CA ALA A 34 -35.68 -5.37 -17.95
C ALA A 34 -35.24 -5.66 -16.53
N ASN A 35 -35.66 -6.80 -15.98
CA ASN A 35 -35.21 -7.26 -14.67
C ASN A 35 -33.83 -7.93 -14.80
N LEU A 36 -32.80 -7.12 -15.02
CA LEU A 36 -31.41 -7.56 -15.17
C LEU A 36 -30.45 -6.52 -14.58
N MET A 37 -29.28 -6.97 -14.22
CA MET A 37 -28.13 -6.15 -13.83
C MET A 37 -26.96 -6.45 -14.77
N ILE A 38 -26.40 -5.41 -15.38
CA ILE A 38 -25.19 -5.50 -16.19
C ILE A 38 -24.02 -5.02 -15.33
N VAL A 39 -23.01 -5.87 -15.16
CA VAL A 39 -21.75 -5.53 -14.49
C VAL A 39 -20.67 -5.44 -15.55
N ILE A 40 -20.04 -4.27 -15.66
CA ILE A 40 -18.89 -4.05 -16.54
C ILE A 40 -17.67 -3.95 -15.65
N CYS A 41 -16.68 -4.79 -15.90
CA CYS A 41 -15.43 -4.80 -15.15
C CYS A 41 -14.23 -4.60 -16.07
N GLY A 42 -13.12 -4.14 -15.50
CA GLY A 42 -11.84 -3.98 -16.19
C GLY A 42 -10.74 -3.66 -15.21
N SER A 43 -9.53 -4.11 -15.52
CA SER A 43 -8.31 -3.85 -14.74
C SER A 43 -7.70 -2.48 -15.04
N ALA A 44 -7.83 -1.98 -16.28
CA ALA A 44 -7.27 -0.70 -16.72
C ALA A 44 -8.15 0.47 -16.24
N MET A 45 -7.81 1.04 -15.07
CA MET A 45 -8.59 2.13 -14.46
C MET A 45 -8.71 3.35 -15.36
N SER A 46 -7.59 3.76 -16.00
CA SER A 46 -7.59 4.90 -16.93
C SER A 46 -8.54 4.70 -18.11
N PHE A 47 -8.64 3.47 -18.62
CA PHE A 47 -9.59 3.12 -19.67
C PHE A 47 -11.04 3.23 -19.17
N ILE A 48 -11.34 2.68 -18.00
CA ILE A 48 -12.69 2.75 -17.41
C ILE A 48 -13.09 4.20 -17.19
N GLU A 49 -12.24 5.01 -16.56
CA GLU A 49 -12.57 6.38 -16.21
C GLU A 49 -12.68 7.30 -17.46
N LYS A 50 -11.77 7.16 -18.43
CA LYS A 50 -11.73 8.06 -19.59
C LYS A 50 -12.61 7.60 -20.75
N GLU A 51 -12.52 6.31 -21.09
CA GLU A 51 -13.16 5.78 -22.31
C GLU A 51 -14.60 5.29 -22.05
N LEU A 52 -14.90 4.78 -20.86
CA LEU A 52 -16.23 4.26 -20.55
C LEU A 52 -17.11 5.24 -19.77
N LEU A 53 -16.53 5.93 -18.77
CA LEU A 53 -17.27 6.82 -17.87
C LEU A 53 -17.08 8.31 -18.21
N GLY A 54 -16.10 8.64 -19.05
CA GLY A 54 -15.81 10.02 -19.45
C GLY A 54 -16.97 10.68 -20.20
N GLU A 55 -17.07 12.01 -20.14
CA GLU A 55 -18.17 12.80 -20.74
C GLU A 55 -18.42 12.54 -22.24
N LYS A 56 -17.38 12.10 -22.96
CA LYS A 56 -17.47 11.78 -24.39
C LYS A 56 -17.88 10.34 -24.67
N SER A 57 -17.99 9.50 -23.65
CA SER A 57 -18.34 8.10 -23.81
C SER A 57 -19.85 7.93 -24.07
N PRO A 58 -20.22 6.98 -24.96
CA PRO A 58 -21.62 6.57 -25.11
C PRO A 58 -22.26 6.08 -23.80
N LEU A 59 -21.49 5.57 -22.85
CA LEU A 59 -21.98 5.05 -21.56
C LEU A 59 -22.02 6.11 -20.44
N TYR A 60 -21.59 7.36 -20.71
CA TYR A 60 -21.64 8.44 -19.74
C TYR A 60 -23.04 8.61 -19.13
N GLY A 61 -23.11 8.72 -17.80
CA GLY A 61 -24.36 8.92 -17.06
C GLY A 61 -25.32 7.73 -17.03
N ARG A 62 -24.94 6.55 -17.55
CA ARG A 62 -25.76 5.33 -17.57
C ARG A 62 -25.41 4.34 -16.46
N ALA A 63 -24.24 4.47 -15.85
CA ALA A 63 -23.86 3.67 -14.69
C ALA A 63 -24.73 4.06 -13.47
N THR A 64 -25.38 3.06 -12.86
CA THR A 64 -26.18 3.22 -11.64
C THR A 64 -25.33 3.09 -10.37
N GLY A 65 -24.14 2.52 -10.49
CA GLY A 65 -23.13 2.42 -9.45
C GLY A 65 -21.75 2.21 -10.04
N ILE A 66 -20.73 2.72 -9.36
CA ILE A 66 -19.32 2.54 -9.69
C ILE A 66 -18.62 2.01 -8.43
N LEU A 67 -18.03 0.83 -8.55
CA LEU A 67 -17.28 0.21 -7.45
C LEU A 67 -15.80 0.13 -7.85
N LYS A 68 -14.96 0.85 -7.13
CA LYS A 68 -13.52 0.70 -7.22
C LYS A 68 -13.08 -0.34 -6.21
N MET A 69 -12.65 -1.50 -6.71
CA MET A 69 -12.06 -2.53 -5.86
C MET A 69 -10.69 -2.05 -5.37
N LEU A 70 -10.53 -1.97 -4.06
CA LEU A 70 -9.25 -1.67 -3.42
C LEU A 70 -8.59 -2.96 -2.97
N PRO A 71 -7.26 -2.97 -2.77
CA PRO A 71 -6.61 -4.07 -2.08
C PRO A 71 -7.28 -4.35 -0.73
N MET A 72 -7.31 -5.60 -0.32
CA MET A 72 -7.81 -5.98 0.99
C MET A 72 -6.98 -5.33 2.10
N PRO A 73 -7.60 -4.82 3.17
CA PRO A 73 -6.87 -4.40 4.34
C PRO A 73 -6.20 -5.62 5.01
N TYR A 74 -5.19 -5.35 5.82
CA TYR A 74 -4.35 -6.42 6.39
C TYR A 74 -5.15 -7.47 7.19
N TRP A 75 -6.23 -7.08 7.88
CA TRP A 75 -7.05 -8.03 8.67
C TRP A 75 -7.86 -8.98 7.80
N ASP A 76 -8.30 -8.56 6.61
CA ASP A 76 -8.98 -9.43 5.65
C ASP A 76 -7.96 -10.31 4.93
N ALA A 77 -6.81 -9.75 4.54
CA ALA A 77 -5.70 -10.50 3.96
C ALA A 77 -5.16 -11.58 4.90
N ALA A 78 -5.16 -11.34 6.22
CA ALA A 78 -4.74 -12.31 7.23
C ALA A 78 -5.60 -13.59 7.26
N GLN A 79 -6.84 -13.53 6.77
CA GLN A 79 -7.74 -14.70 6.72
C GLN A 79 -7.27 -15.77 5.71
N PHE A 80 -6.42 -15.41 4.75
CA PHE A 80 -5.77 -16.37 3.83
C PHE A 80 -4.76 -17.26 4.58
N PHE A 81 -4.29 -16.82 5.74
CA PHE A 81 -3.23 -17.47 6.52
C PHE A 81 -3.67 -17.77 7.95
N PRO A 82 -4.69 -18.64 8.15
CA PRO A 82 -5.27 -18.87 9.48
C PRO A 82 -4.26 -19.47 10.48
N ASN A 83 -3.28 -20.23 9.98
CA ASN A 83 -2.29 -20.93 10.81
C ASN A 83 -1.02 -20.11 11.06
N TYR A 84 -0.86 -18.95 10.41
CA TYR A 84 0.30 -18.09 10.62
C TYR A 84 0.23 -17.38 11.97
N SER A 85 1.41 -17.16 12.57
CA SER A 85 1.57 -16.23 13.67
C SER A 85 1.22 -14.80 13.23
N SER A 86 0.95 -13.89 14.16
CA SER A 86 0.72 -12.48 13.85
C SER A 86 1.91 -11.85 13.12
N GLU A 87 3.13 -12.25 13.47
CA GLU A 87 4.36 -11.86 12.78
C GLU A 87 4.37 -12.34 11.32
N ASP A 88 4.09 -13.62 11.07
CA ASP A 88 4.06 -14.18 9.71
C ASP A 88 2.93 -13.56 8.87
N LYS A 89 1.76 -13.28 9.47
CA LYS A 89 0.68 -12.55 8.80
C LYS A 89 1.12 -11.15 8.37
N ALA A 90 1.82 -10.43 9.26
CA ALA A 90 2.36 -9.12 8.93
C ALA A 90 3.45 -9.21 7.85
N LEU A 91 4.33 -10.20 7.88
CA LEU A 91 5.34 -10.46 6.85
C LEU A 91 4.69 -10.83 5.51
N ALA A 92 3.70 -11.71 5.49
CA ALA A 92 2.96 -12.04 4.27
C ALA A 92 2.33 -10.80 3.63
N TYR A 93 1.68 -9.96 4.43
CA TYR A 93 1.12 -8.70 3.96
C TYR A 93 2.19 -7.69 3.50
N ALA A 94 3.32 -7.63 4.17
CA ALA A 94 4.45 -6.78 3.78
C ALA A 94 5.05 -7.20 2.43
N ILE A 95 4.98 -8.48 2.08
CA ILE A 95 5.50 -9.04 0.83
C ILE A 95 4.45 -8.95 -0.29
N LEU A 96 3.22 -9.40 -0.04
CA LEU A 96 2.18 -9.60 -1.06
C LEU A 96 1.19 -8.45 -1.18
N GLY A 97 1.07 -7.62 -0.13
CA GLY A 97 -0.01 -6.63 -0.04
C GLY A 97 -1.38 -7.28 0.14
N GLY A 98 -2.43 -6.58 -0.28
CA GLY A 98 -3.82 -7.00 -0.14
C GLY A 98 -4.48 -7.46 -1.44
N ILE A 99 -3.72 -7.84 -2.47
CA ILE A 99 -4.29 -8.36 -3.72
C ILE A 99 -4.62 -9.85 -3.56
N PRO A 100 -5.92 -10.27 -3.63
CA PRO A 100 -6.31 -11.67 -3.39
C PRO A 100 -5.53 -12.67 -4.22
N ARG A 101 -5.31 -12.37 -5.50
CA ARG A 101 -4.55 -13.22 -6.42
C ARG A 101 -3.14 -13.52 -5.93
N TYR A 102 -2.47 -12.57 -5.27
CA TYR A 102 -1.13 -12.77 -4.71
C TYR A 102 -1.19 -13.56 -3.42
N LEU A 103 -2.20 -13.29 -2.58
CA LEU A 103 -2.40 -14.01 -1.30
C LEU A 103 -2.67 -15.50 -1.54
N GLU A 104 -3.47 -15.86 -2.57
CA GLU A 104 -3.77 -17.23 -2.96
C GLU A 104 -2.56 -18.04 -3.44
N GLU A 105 -1.47 -17.39 -3.86
CA GLU A 105 -0.25 -18.08 -4.28
C GLU A 105 0.55 -18.67 -3.12
N PHE A 106 0.43 -18.10 -1.91
CA PHE A 106 1.13 -18.64 -0.75
C PHE A 106 0.35 -19.80 -0.12
N ASP A 107 1.06 -20.87 0.18
CA ASP A 107 0.52 -22.00 0.92
C ASP A 107 0.46 -21.67 2.41
N PRO A 108 -0.73 -21.63 3.04
CA PRO A 108 -0.89 -21.25 4.44
C PRO A 108 -0.29 -22.26 5.44
N ASP A 109 0.08 -23.45 4.99
CA ASP A 109 0.70 -24.49 5.81
C ASP A 109 2.23 -24.52 5.66
N GLU A 110 2.80 -23.68 4.78
CA GLU A 110 4.25 -23.54 4.61
C GLU A 110 4.78 -22.25 5.26
N THR A 111 6.07 -22.22 5.58
CA THR A 111 6.74 -21.04 6.12
C THR A 111 6.83 -19.90 5.10
N ILE A 112 7.00 -18.65 5.55
CA ILE A 112 7.28 -17.49 4.70
C ILE A 112 8.48 -17.76 3.78
N ASP A 113 9.58 -18.32 4.33
CA ASP A 113 10.79 -18.68 3.59
C ASP A 113 10.50 -19.62 2.42
N ALA A 114 9.74 -20.68 2.69
CA ALA A 114 9.38 -21.68 1.67
C ALA A 114 8.49 -21.07 0.59
N ASN A 115 7.49 -20.29 0.99
CA ASN A 115 6.57 -19.61 0.08
C ASN A 115 7.28 -18.61 -0.83
N VAL A 116 8.12 -17.74 -0.29
CA VAL A 116 8.90 -16.76 -1.07
C VAL A 116 9.76 -17.47 -2.10
N LYS A 117 10.52 -18.51 -1.67
CA LYS A 117 11.38 -19.27 -2.57
C LYS A 117 10.58 -19.95 -3.68
N ARG A 118 9.43 -20.56 -3.34
CA ARG A 118 8.63 -21.37 -4.28
C ARG A 118 7.81 -20.50 -5.23
N HIS A 119 7.13 -19.48 -4.71
CA HIS A 119 6.08 -18.76 -5.43
C HIS A 119 6.51 -17.40 -5.99
N ILE A 120 7.68 -16.87 -5.55
CA ILE A 120 8.19 -15.59 -6.05
C ILE A 120 9.53 -15.74 -6.76
N LEU A 121 10.51 -16.48 -6.16
CA LEU A 121 11.88 -16.46 -6.65
C LEU A 121 12.16 -17.48 -7.75
N ARG A 122 11.39 -18.55 -7.85
CA ARG A 122 11.56 -19.54 -8.93
C ARG A 122 11.08 -18.95 -10.24
N ARG A 123 11.88 -19.11 -11.31
CA ARG A 123 11.57 -18.61 -12.66
C ARG A 123 10.21 -19.07 -13.21
N ILE A 124 9.74 -20.25 -12.83
CA ILE A 124 8.45 -20.81 -13.26
C ILE A 124 7.28 -20.35 -12.37
N ALA A 125 7.55 -19.64 -11.28
CA ALA A 125 6.51 -19.20 -10.36
C ALA A 125 5.67 -18.07 -10.98
N PRO A 126 4.35 -18.06 -10.75
CA PRO A 126 3.47 -17.04 -11.29
C PRO A 126 3.91 -15.62 -10.92
N LEU A 127 4.33 -15.43 -9.67
CA LEU A 127 4.71 -14.10 -9.16
C LEU A 127 6.11 -13.64 -9.62
N TYR A 128 6.94 -14.53 -10.21
CA TYR A 128 8.27 -14.15 -10.69
C TYR A 128 8.25 -13.05 -11.76
N SER A 129 7.34 -13.16 -12.73
CA SER A 129 7.22 -12.24 -13.86
C SER A 129 6.00 -11.32 -13.79
N GLU A 130 5.19 -11.42 -12.74
CA GLU A 130 3.90 -10.72 -12.61
C GLU A 130 4.02 -9.22 -12.81
N VAL A 131 4.98 -8.58 -12.13
CA VAL A 131 5.21 -7.13 -12.21
C VAL A 131 5.56 -6.70 -13.65
N GLU A 132 6.36 -7.50 -14.36
CA GLU A 132 6.70 -7.20 -15.76
C GLU A 132 5.50 -7.31 -16.68
N PHE A 133 4.68 -8.35 -16.51
CA PHE A 133 3.46 -8.50 -17.30
C PHE A 133 2.53 -7.30 -17.11
N LEU A 134 2.26 -6.91 -15.87
CA LEU A 134 1.41 -5.75 -15.57
C LEU A 134 1.95 -4.45 -16.20
N LEU A 135 3.25 -4.22 -16.10
CA LEU A 135 3.85 -3.03 -16.71
C LEU A 135 3.82 -3.06 -18.23
N HIS A 136 4.00 -4.21 -18.86
CA HIS A 136 3.94 -4.35 -20.32
C HIS A 136 2.52 -4.17 -20.87
N GLU A 137 1.49 -4.51 -20.11
CA GLU A 137 0.10 -4.28 -20.52
C GLU A 137 -0.26 -2.79 -20.57
N GLU A 138 0.27 -2.00 -19.62
CA GLU A 138 -0.11 -0.61 -19.43
C GLU A 138 0.90 0.39 -20.04
N LEU A 139 2.17 -0.01 -20.22
CA LEU A 139 3.26 0.91 -20.57
C LEU A 139 4.04 0.48 -21.81
N ARG A 140 4.35 1.44 -22.69
CA ARG A 140 5.10 1.17 -23.92
C ARG A 140 6.63 1.18 -23.75
N GLU A 141 7.15 2.06 -22.88
CA GLU A 141 8.60 2.24 -22.64
C GLU A 141 9.02 1.72 -21.27
N THR A 142 8.83 0.43 -21.02
CA THR A 142 8.99 -0.18 -19.70
C THR A 142 10.35 0.04 -19.04
N ALA A 143 11.44 0.11 -19.79
CA ALA A 143 12.79 0.27 -19.24
C ALA A 143 12.98 1.54 -18.38
N LYS A 144 12.44 2.67 -18.84
CA LYS A 144 12.52 3.94 -18.11
C LYS A 144 11.61 3.93 -16.87
N TYR A 145 10.40 3.38 -17.01
CA TYR A 145 9.50 3.20 -15.88
C TYR A 145 10.10 2.29 -14.81
N ASN A 146 10.71 1.16 -15.21
CA ASN A 146 11.45 0.27 -14.31
C ASN A 146 12.51 1.02 -13.49
N SER A 147 13.26 1.94 -14.13
CA SER A 147 14.28 2.74 -13.43
C SER A 147 13.66 3.67 -12.39
N VAL A 148 12.53 4.32 -12.69
CA VAL A 148 11.81 5.20 -11.75
C VAL A 148 11.23 4.39 -10.59
N ILE A 149 10.53 3.29 -10.87
CA ILE A 149 9.92 2.44 -9.85
C ILE A 149 11.00 1.86 -8.92
N ARG A 150 12.12 1.38 -9.51
CA ARG A 150 13.26 0.87 -8.73
C ARG A 150 13.85 1.93 -7.81
N ALA A 151 14.03 3.16 -8.28
CA ALA A 151 14.55 4.24 -7.43
C ALA A 151 13.66 4.47 -6.22
N ILE A 152 12.33 4.46 -6.41
CA ILE A 152 11.36 4.62 -5.32
C ILE A 152 11.39 3.40 -4.37
N ALA A 153 11.43 2.19 -4.91
CA ALA A 153 11.51 0.95 -4.12
C ALA A 153 12.74 0.91 -3.21
N LEU A 154 13.84 1.51 -3.67
CA LEU A 154 15.11 1.62 -2.93
C LEU A 154 15.20 2.87 -2.02
N GLY A 155 14.10 3.61 -1.85
CA GLY A 155 13.98 4.68 -0.87
C GLY A 155 14.09 6.11 -1.39
N ALA A 156 14.21 6.34 -2.70
CA ALA A 156 14.13 7.69 -3.26
C ALA A 156 12.67 8.19 -3.21
N THR A 157 12.41 9.26 -2.47
CA THR A 157 11.05 9.76 -2.21
C THR A 157 10.75 11.12 -2.81
N SER A 158 11.77 11.91 -3.12
CA SER A 158 11.60 13.21 -3.76
C SER A 158 11.89 13.16 -5.26
N LEU A 159 11.30 14.09 -6.01
CA LEU A 159 11.56 14.22 -7.45
C LEU A 159 13.07 14.31 -7.77
N ASN A 160 13.81 15.07 -6.97
CA ASN A 160 15.25 15.26 -7.19
C ASN A 160 16.05 13.98 -6.92
N GLU A 161 15.74 13.25 -5.86
CA GLU A 161 16.37 11.95 -5.56
C GLU A 161 16.11 10.96 -6.69
N ILE A 162 14.86 10.82 -7.12
CA ILE A 162 14.48 9.92 -8.22
C ILE A 162 15.22 10.31 -9.51
N ALA A 163 15.26 11.60 -9.84
CA ALA A 163 15.98 12.10 -11.01
C ALA A 163 17.49 11.80 -10.94
N THR A 164 18.10 11.97 -9.77
CA THR A 164 19.51 11.65 -9.54
C THR A 164 19.77 10.15 -9.70
N HIS A 165 18.97 9.29 -9.07
CA HIS A 165 19.12 7.85 -9.17
C HIS A 165 18.89 7.29 -10.59
N THR A 166 18.00 7.92 -11.35
CA THR A 166 17.68 7.49 -12.72
C THR A 166 18.54 8.16 -13.78
N MET A 167 19.34 9.15 -13.42
CA MET A 167 20.12 10.02 -14.35
C MET A 167 19.23 10.67 -15.41
N MET A 168 17.98 10.96 -15.10
CA MET A 168 17.03 11.62 -16.00
C MET A 168 16.74 13.06 -15.54
N ALA A 169 16.34 13.91 -16.49
CA ALA A 169 15.91 15.28 -16.16
C ALA A 169 14.61 15.26 -15.32
N ASN A 170 14.48 16.20 -14.37
CA ASN A 170 13.30 16.33 -13.51
C ASN A 170 11.98 16.38 -14.30
N ALA A 171 11.94 17.08 -15.43
CA ALA A 171 10.74 17.16 -16.26
C ALA A 171 10.32 15.78 -16.81
N THR A 172 11.30 14.97 -17.22
CA THR A 172 11.08 13.60 -17.71
C THR A 172 10.57 12.71 -16.58
N VAL A 173 11.23 12.73 -15.43
CA VAL A 173 10.80 11.95 -14.25
C VAL A 173 9.40 12.34 -13.81
N SER A 174 9.08 13.65 -13.80
CA SER A 174 7.75 14.15 -13.44
C SER A 174 6.67 13.60 -14.36
N SER A 175 6.92 13.46 -15.66
CA SER A 175 5.99 12.85 -16.61
C SER A 175 5.77 11.35 -16.32
N TYR A 176 6.86 10.60 -16.05
CA TYR A 176 6.73 9.18 -15.66
C TYR A 176 5.99 8.99 -14.35
N LEU A 177 6.27 9.84 -13.35
CA LEU A 177 5.56 9.79 -12.06
C LEU A 177 4.07 10.10 -12.22
N ALA A 178 3.70 11.06 -13.08
CA ALA A 178 2.30 11.37 -13.35
C ALA A 178 1.56 10.15 -13.92
N ASN A 179 2.17 9.45 -14.90
CA ASN A 179 1.58 8.23 -15.46
C ASN A 179 1.51 7.09 -14.44
N LEU A 180 2.56 6.88 -13.64
CA LEU A 180 2.58 5.84 -12.60
C LEU A 180 1.54 6.12 -11.49
N MET A 181 1.29 7.39 -11.17
CA MET A 181 0.22 7.77 -10.24
C MET A 181 -1.17 7.55 -10.84
N GLU A 182 -1.34 7.82 -12.14
CA GLU A 182 -2.60 7.52 -12.84
C GLU A 182 -2.89 6.02 -12.86
N LEU A 183 -1.88 5.17 -13.02
CA LEU A 183 -1.98 3.72 -12.95
C LEU A 183 -2.11 3.18 -11.52
N GLY A 184 -1.97 4.03 -10.49
CA GLY A 184 -2.03 3.62 -9.10
C GLY A 184 -0.82 2.81 -8.61
N ILE A 185 0.30 2.78 -9.36
CA ILE A 185 1.54 2.09 -8.99
C ILE A 185 2.36 2.92 -7.99
N VAL A 186 2.32 4.23 -8.16
CA VAL A 186 2.97 5.22 -7.29
C VAL A 186 1.91 6.13 -6.71
N GLU A 187 2.04 6.48 -5.47
CA GLU A 187 1.26 7.52 -4.83
C GLU A 187 2.14 8.65 -4.32
N ARG A 188 1.54 9.81 -4.10
CA ARG A 188 2.20 10.97 -3.51
C ARG A 188 1.62 11.25 -2.14
N GLU A 189 2.38 10.89 -1.12
CA GLU A 189 2.02 11.10 0.28
C GLU A 189 2.35 12.53 0.72
N PHE A 190 1.52 13.07 1.63
CA PHE A 190 1.73 14.38 2.25
C PHE A 190 1.60 14.25 3.77
N PRO A 191 2.28 15.10 4.54
CA PRO A 191 2.07 15.13 5.99
C PRO A 191 0.57 15.18 6.32
N VAL A 192 0.13 14.39 7.28
CA VAL A 192 -1.29 14.28 7.64
C VAL A 192 -1.91 15.64 7.99
N THR A 193 -1.10 16.56 8.51
CA THR A 193 -1.48 17.95 8.83
C THR A 193 -1.44 18.90 7.64
N ALA A 194 -1.00 18.46 6.45
CA ALA A 194 -0.89 19.32 5.27
C ALA A 194 -2.25 19.83 4.80
N LYS A 195 -2.35 21.15 4.67
CA LYS A 195 -3.57 21.82 4.19
C LYS A 195 -3.80 21.59 2.70
N PRO A 196 -5.06 21.65 2.20
CA PRO A 196 -5.35 21.45 0.78
C PRO A 196 -4.51 22.33 -0.17
N LYS A 197 -4.25 23.58 0.21
CA LYS A 197 -3.40 24.51 -0.57
C LYS A 197 -1.94 24.05 -0.65
N GLU A 198 -1.41 23.40 0.38
CA GLU A 198 -0.05 22.88 0.42
C GLU A 198 0.05 21.60 -0.45
N ARG A 199 -0.96 20.73 -0.37
CA ARG A 199 -1.08 19.53 -1.23
C ARG A 199 -1.18 19.92 -2.71
N ALA A 200 -1.98 20.94 -3.04
CA ALA A 200 -2.12 21.43 -4.41
C ALA A 200 -0.81 22.02 -4.98
N LYS A 201 -0.01 22.67 -4.15
CA LYS A 201 1.32 23.17 -4.55
C LYS A 201 2.36 22.04 -4.70
N GLY A 202 2.06 20.85 -4.21
CA GLY A 202 2.96 19.71 -4.23
C GLY A 202 4.20 19.86 -3.35
N SER A 203 4.29 20.90 -2.53
CA SER A 203 5.39 21.07 -1.59
C SER A 203 5.34 20.00 -0.49
N ARG A 204 6.46 19.43 -0.12
CA ARG A 204 6.59 18.37 0.89
C ARG A 204 5.93 17.03 0.54
N GLY A 205 5.44 16.84 -0.69
CA GLY A 205 4.91 15.53 -1.10
C GLY A 205 6.05 14.56 -1.40
N LEU A 206 5.95 13.33 -0.87
CA LEU A 206 6.90 12.25 -1.09
C LEU A 206 6.26 11.18 -1.97
N TYR A 207 7.03 10.61 -2.89
CA TYR A 207 6.59 9.52 -3.74
C TYR A 207 6.89 8.18 -3.08
N GLN A 208 5.93 7.27 -3.14
CA GLN A 208 6.08 5.89 -2.66
C GLN A 208 5.32 4.91 -3.56
N LEU A 209 5.71 3.63 -3.51
CA LEU A 209 4.96 2.58 -4.18
C LEU A 209 3.68 2.30 -3.39
N SER A 210 2.57 2.20 -4.11
CA SER A 210 1.25 1.93 -3.53
C SER A 210 1.06 0.46 -3.18
N ASP A 211 1.83 -0.42 -3.81
CA ASP A 211 1.71 -1.87 -3.70
C ASP A 211 2.96 -2.48 -3.05
N ASN A 212 2.74 -3.29 -2.01
CA ASN A 212 3.82 -3.95 -1.26
C ASN A 212 4.54 -5.00 -2.11
N PHE A 213 3.81 -5.72 -2.99
CA PHE A 213 4.43 -6.74 -3.83
C PHE A 213 5.35 -6.10 -4.87
N PHE A 214 4.96 -4.98 -5.50
CA PHE A 214 5.86 -4.20 -6.35
C PHE A 214 7.13 -3.79 -5.59
N ARG A 215 6.98 -3.30 -4.36
CA ARG A 215 8.11 -2.92 -3.51
C ARG A 215 9.02 -4.11 -3.23
N PHE A 216 8.47 -5.28 -2.87
CA PHE A 216 9.24 -6.51 -2.65
C PHE A 216 9.95 -6.95 -3.92
N TRP A 217 9.26 -6.99 -5.05
CA TRP A 217 9.77 -7.45 -6.31
C TRP A 217 10.95 -6.60 -6.82
N TYR A 218 10.82 -5.27 -6.76
CA TYR A 218 11.91 -4.35 -7.15
C TYR A 218 13.07 -4.33 -6.15
N SER A 219 12.85 -4.69 -4.91
CA SER A 219 13.91 -4.78 -3.89
C SER A 219 14.69 -6.09 -4.02
N PHE A 220 14.04 -7.21 -4.36
CA PHE A 220 14.63 -8.53 -4.19
C PHE A 220 14.58 -9.44 -5.43
N VAL A 221 13.66 -9.25 -6.35
CA VAL A 221 13.61 -10.06 -7.59
C VAL A 221 14.38 -9.38 -8.70
N PHE A 222 14.04 -8.13 -8.98
CA PHE A 222 14.61 -7.38 -10.09
C PHE A 222 16.14 -7.23 -10.02
N PRO A 223 16.78 -6.90 -8.88
CA PRO A 223 18.23 -6.74 -8.78
C PRO A 223 19.02 -8.05 -8.96
N TYR A 224 18.42 -9.17 -8.53
CA TYR A 224 19.09 -10.48 -8.50
C TYR A 224 18.61 -11.41 -9.59
N ARG A 225 17.95 -10.89 -10.60
CA ARG A 225 17.35 -11.65 -11.69
C ARG A 225 18.34 -12.60 -12.39
N SER A 226 19.56 -12.13 -12.65
CA SER A 226 20.59 -12.97 -13.27
C SER A 226 21.00 -14.18 -12.44
N GLU A 227 20.94 -14.08 -11.11
CA GLU A 227 21.20 -15.20 -10.20
C GLU A 227 20.02 -16.17 -10.19
N LEU A 228 18.80 -15.63 -10.11
CA LEU A 228 17.56 -16.41 -10.14
C LEU A 228 17.38 -17.17 -11.48
N GLU A 229 17.75 -16.55 -12.61
CA GLU A 229 17.72 -17.18 -13.93
C GLU A 229 18.71 -18.37 -14.05
N ARG A 230 19.81 -18.35 -13.29
CA ARG A 230 20.74 -19.47 -13.15
C ARG A 230 20.28 -20.52 -12.14
N GLY A 231 19.15 -20.30 -11.45
CA GLY A 231 18.58 -21.23 -10.50
C GLY A 231 19.06 -21.06 -9.05
N ASP A 232 19.82 -20.01 -8.72
CA ASP A 232 20.34 -19.76 -7.36
C ASP A 232 19.26 -19.12 -6.45
N VAL A 233 18.11 -19.77 -6.33
CA VAL A 233 17.00 -19.32 -5.49
C VAL A 233 17.40 -19.29 -4.01
N GLU A 234 18.05 -20.36 -3.54
CA GLU A 234 18.49 -20.46 -2.14
C GLU A 234 19.52 -19.40 -1.79
N GLY A 235 20.51 -19.22 -2.67
CA GLY A 235 21.56 -18.25 -2.44
C GLY A 235 21.03 -16.81 -2.43
N VAL A 236 20.12 -16.45 -3.34
CA VAL A 236 19.50 -15.12 -3.34
C VAL A 236 18.70 -14.90 -2.06
N TYR A 237 17.90 -15.90 -1.63
CA TYR A 237 17.10 -15.77 -0.42
C TYR A 237 17.96 -15.57 0.84
N GLU A 238 18.92 -16.48 1.07
CA GLU A 238 19.73 -16.47 2.30
C GLU A 238 20.69 -15.26 2.38
N ARG A 239 21.20 -14.77 1.23
CA ARG A 239 22.15 -13.65 1.22
C ARG A 239 21.49 -12.27 1.20
N HIS A 240 20.36 -12.13 0.51
CA HIS A 240 19.82 -10.83 0.14
C HIS A 240 18.43 -10.54 0.69
N ILE A 241 17.64 -11.54 1.08
CA ILE A 241 16.27 -11.35 1.56
C ILE A 241 16.19 -11.58 3.06
N LYS A 242 16.49 -12.78 3.50
CA LYS A 242 16.34 -13.20 4.89
C LYS A 242 16.99 -12.27 5.92
N PRO A 243 18.25 -11.79 5.71
CA PRO A 243 18.91 -10.92 6.69
C PRO A 243 18.26 -9.55 6.87
N VAL A 244 17.48 -9.10 5.87
CA VAL A 244 16.90 -7.74 5.83
C VAL A 244 15.37 -7.75 5.77
N LEU A 245 14.73 -8.91 5.85
CA LEU A 245 13.28 -9.05 5.66
C LEU A 245 12.48 -8.27 6.73
N HIS A 246 12.92 -8.29 7.98
CA HIS A 246 12.28 -7.51 9.05
C HIS A 246 12.45 -6.00 8.84
N ASP A 247 13.64 -5.56 8.44
CA ASP A 247 13.87 -4.14 8.12
C ASP A 247 13.02 -3.70 6.93
N PHE A 248 12.92 -4.56 5.90
CA PHE A 248 12.03 -4.32 4.75
C PHE A 248 10.56 -4.21 5.19
N ALA A 249 10.11 -5.07 6.10
CA ALA A 249 8.74 -5.09 6.60
C ALA A 249 8.40 -3.88 7.49
N GLY A 250 9.38 -3.15 8.01
CA GLY A 250 9.18 -1.98 8.85
C GLY A 250 8.26 -0.94 8.20
N LYS A 251 8.49 -0.62 6.92
CA LYS A 251 7.66 0.36 6.21
C LYS A 251 6.23 -0.13 5.92
N PRO A 252 5.98 -1.34 5.42
CA PRO A 252 4.64 -1.92 5.38
C PRO A 252 3.96 -1.98 6.75
N PHE A 253 4.69 -2.28 7.81
CA PHE A 253 4.15 -2.32 9.18
C PHE A 253 3.58 -0.98 9.64
N GLU A 254 4.22 0.15 9.31
CA GLU A 254 3.63 1.47 9.52
C GLU A 254 2.28 1.60 8.80
N GLY A 255 2.13 0.99 7.61
CA GLY A 255 0.89 0.91 6.86
C GLY A 255 -0.20 0.16 7.64
N LEU A 256 0.13 -1.04 8.17
CA LEU A 256 -0.78 -1.81 9.02
C LEU A 256 -1.23 -1.00 10.23
N CYS A 257 -0.28 -0.32 10.91
CA CYS A 257 -0.60 0.52 12.08
C CYS A 257 -1.55 1.67 11.72
N ARG A 258 -1.41 2.28 10.53
CA ARG A 258 -2.34 3.31 10.05
C ARG A 258 -3.73 2.75 9.75
N GLU A 259 -3.81 1.57 9.13
CA GLU A 259 -5.08 0.87 8.89
C GLU A 259 -5.76 0.51 10.21
N TRP A 260 -5.00 -0.01 11.18
CA TRP A 260 -5.49 -0.29 12.53
C TRP A 260 -6.07 0.97 13.19
N MET A 261 -5.38 2.10 13.14
CA MET A 261 -5.89 3.36 13.68
C MET A 261 -7.20 3.80 13.02
N TRP A 262 -7.36 3.58 11.71
CA TRP A 262 -8.63 3.84 11.03
C TRP A 262 -9.74 2.93 11.52
N ARG A 263 -9.46 1.63 11.70
CA ARG A 263 -10.42 0.65 12.23
C ARG A 263 -10.85 1.02 13.66
N GLU A 264 -9.90 1.32 14.53
CA GLU A 264 -10.16 1.72 15.90
C GLU A 264 -10.95 3.04 16.00
N SER A 265 -10.62 3.99 15.14
CA SER A 265 -11.37 5.27 15.04
C SER A 265 -12.81 5.04 14.58
N ALA A 266 -13.04 4.19 13.59
CA ALA A 266 -14.37 3.87 13.10
C ALA A 266 -15.22 3.15 14.16
N ALA A 267 -14.58 2.29 14.97
CA ALA A 267 -15.19 1.57 16.07
C ALA A 267 -15.40 2.42 17.34
N GLY A 268 -14.91 3.67 17.37
CA GLY A 268 -15.02 4.55 18.53
C GLY A 268 -14.12 4.16 19.71
N ARG A 269 -13.07 3.39 19.49
CA ARG A 269 -12.12 2.95 20.53
C ARG A 269 -10.93 3.89 20.71
N LEU A 270 -10.80 4.94 19.87
CA LEU A 270 -9.81 6.01 20.07
C LEU A 270 -10.39 7.17 20.88
N PRO A 271 -9.53 8.02 21.50
CA PRO A 271 -9.96 9.19 22.27
C PRO A 271 -10.86 10.18 21.49
N PHE A 272 -10.74 10.18 20.17
CA PHE A 272 -11.57 10.99 19.26
C PHE A 272 -11.73 10.27 17.92
N ARG A 273 -12.74 10.68 17.14
CA ARG A 273 -12.92 10.20 15.77
C ARG A 273 -11.92 10.91 14.84
N ALA A 274 -11.01 10.14 14.25
CA ALA A 274 -10.00 10.69 13.37
C ALA A 274 -10.61 11.29 12.08
N ARG A 275 -10.22 12.50 11.74
CA ARG A 275 -10.48 13.12 10.45
C ARG A 275 -9.49 12.63 9.39
N ALA A 276 -8.25 12.44 9.79
CA ALA A 276 -7.18 11.94 8.95
C ALA A 276 -6.21 11.11 9.77
N VAL A 277 -5.68 10.06 9.15
CA VAL A 277 -4.57 9.23 9.65
C VAL A 277 -3.52 9.18 8.57
N GLY A 278 -2.25 9.33 8.92
CA GLY A 278 -1.13 9.31 7.98
C GLY A 278 0.20 9.53 8.71
N ARG A 279 1.25 9.71 7.94
CA ARG A 279 2.56 10.12 8.48
C ARG A 279 2.60 11.63 8.67
N TRP A 280 3.50 12.06 9.54
CA TRP A 280 3.86 13.46 9.64
C TRP A 280 5.37 13.62 9.52
N TRP A 281 5.82 14.66 8.83
CA TRP A 281 7.25 15.01 8.72
C TRP A 281 7.43 16.50 8.48
N ASP A 282 8.58 16.96 8.90
CA ASP A 282 9.10 18.27 8.54
C ASP A 282 10.51 18.12 7.89
N ARG A 283 11.40 19.09 8.06
CA ARG A 283 12.76 19.04 7.51
C ARG A 283 13.75 18.22 8.33
N GLN A 284 13.40 17.88 9.57
CA GLN A 284 14.32 17.30 10.56
C GLN A 284 13.80 15.99 11.12
N ASP A 285 12.48 15.86 11.28
CA ASP A 285 11.86 14.76 11.99
C ASP A 285 10.66 14.19 11.23
N GLU A 286 10.34 12.93 11.53
CA GLU A 286 9.13 12.25 11.08
C GLU A 286 8.44 11.50 12.22
N ILE A 287 7.14 11.28 12.05
CA ILE A 287 6.28 10.47 12.92
C ILE A 287 5.62 9.43 12.02
N ASP A 288 5.76 8.16 12.36
CA ASP A 288 5.36 7.02 11.51
C ASP A 288 3.84 6.98 11.29
N VAL A 289 3.09 7.25 12.37
CA VAL A 289 1.62 7.22 12.37
C VAL A 289 1.09 8.38 13.21
N MET A 290 0.19 9.15 12.63
CA MET A 290 -0.47 10.23 13.34
C MET A 290 -1.93 10.34 12.91
N ALA A 291 -2.84 10.40 13.89
CA ALA A 291 -4.24 10.74 13.66
C ALA A 291 -4.52 12.16 14.20
N VAL A 292 -5.36 12.90 13.48
CA VAL A 292 -5.80 14.24 13.90
C VAL A 292 -7.32 14.31 13.89
N ASP A 293 -7.87 15.08 14.85
CA ASP A 293 -9.29 15.37 14.94
C ASP A 293 -9.76 16.42 13.90
N ASN A 294 -11.05 16.74 13.91
CA ASN A 294 -11.63 17.72 13.00
C ASN A 294 -11.13 19.15 13.22
N ALA A 295 -10.88 19.52 14.45
CA ALA A 295 -10.39 20.87 14.81
C ALA A 295 -8.87 20.98 14.66
N SER A 296 -8.15 19.84 14.56
CA SER A 296 -6.70 19.73 14.61
C SER A 296 -6.10 20.24 15.92
N ASP A 297 -6.86 20.15 17.02
CA ASP A 297 -6.44 20.55 18.37
C ASP A 297 -5.90 19.35 19.16
N ALA A 298 -6.31 18.12 18.78
CA ALA A 298 -5.86 16.88 19.36
C ALA A 298 -5.21 15.96 18.31
N ALA A 299 -4.21 15.21 18.73
CA ALA A 299 -3.54 14.21 17.91
C ALA A 299 -3.24 12.93 18.71
N ILE A 300 -3.31 11.82 18.02
CA ILE A 300 -2.69 10.57 18.43
C ILE A 300 -1.42 10.43 17.61
N VAL A 301 -0.29 10.24 18.27
CA VAL A 301 1.05 10.20 17.66
C VAL A 301 1.64 8.83 17.93
N GLY A 302 2.08 8.13 16.89
CA GLY A 302 2.55 6.76 17.01
C GLY A 302 3.93 6.52 16.37
N GLU A 303 4.69 5.63 17.01
CA GLU A 303 5.96 5.10 16.52
C GLU A 303 5.82 3.59 16.32
N CYS A 304 6.37 3.06 15.22
CA CYS A 304 6.23 1.66 14.82
C CYS A 304 7.60 0.97 14.84
N LYS A 305 7.70 -0.18 15.50
CA LYS A 305 8.94 -0.96 15.57
C LYS A 305 8.69 -2.43 15.19
N PHE A 306 9.05 -2.78 13.97
CA PHE A 306 9.00 -4.16 13.47
C PHE A 306 10.35 -4.84 13.65
N ARG A 307 10.70 -5.13 14.91
CA ARG A 307 11.94 -5.82 15.31
C ARG A 307 11.71 -6.64 16.57
N ASN A 308 12.51 -7.70 16.76
CA ASN A 308 12.36 -8.61 17.89
C ASN A 308 12.80 -8.02 19.25
N ALA A 309 13.53 -6.91 19.26
CA ALA A 309 13.92 -6.24 20.49
C ALA A 309 12.73 -5.44 21.08
N PRO A 310 12.49 -5.53 22.40
CA PRO A 310 11.46 -4.73 23.05
C PRO A 310 11.68 -3.22 22.85
N VAL A 311 10.59 -2.48 22.77
CA VAL A 311 10.61 -1.02 22.76
C VAL A 311 10.79 -0.50 24.17
N ASP A 312 11.71 0.45 24.35
CA ASP A 312 12.05 1.06 25.61
C ASP A 312 11.57 2.53 25.72
N ARG A 313 11.72 3.10 26.92
CA ARG A 313 11.31 4.48 27.22
C ARG A 313 12.01 5.54 26.35
N SER A 314 13.19 5.25 25.81
CA SER A 314 13.91 6.21 24.95
C SER A 314 13.14 6.49 23.65
N VAL A 315 12.46 5.47 23.12
CA VAL A 315 11.58 5.61 21.93
C VAL A 315 10.40 6.53 22.22
N LEU A 316 9.74 6.37 23.38
CA LEU A 316 8.66 7.26 23.79
C LEU A 316 9.13 8.72 23.97
N ASN A 317 10.29 8.92 24.60
CA ASN A 317 10.84 10.27 24.80
C ASN A 317 11.15 10.93 23.46
N LEU A 318 11.75 10.20 22.51
CA LEU A 318 12.00 10.72 21.17
C LEU A 318 10.70 11.04 20.43
N LEU A 319 9.67 10.20 20.57
CA LEU A 319 8.35 10.48 19.98
C LEU A 319 7.71 11.74 20.58
N ARG A 320 7.85 11.95 21.89
CA ARG A 320 7.38 13.17 22.57
C ARG A 320 8.08 14.43 22.06
N ASP A 321 9.39 14.38 21.86
CA ASP A 321 10.18 15.49 21.32
C ASP A 321 9.74 15.83 19.88
N ARG A 322 9.58 14.81 19.03
CA ARG A 322 9.07 14.97 17.66
C ARG A 322 7.65 15.53 17.64
N ALA A 323 6.77 15.01 18.50
CA ALA A 323 5.39 15.43 18.60
C ALA A 323 5.25 16.90 19.03
N ALA A 324 6.16 17.41 19.84
CA ALA A 324 6.18 18.84 20.24
C ALA A 324 6.30 19.78 19.04
N ARG A 325 6.96 19.32 17.95
CA ARG A 325 7.16 20.10 16.72
C ARG A 325 5.91 20.20 15.84
N THR A 326 4.90 19.35 16.07
CA THR A 326 3.64 19.40 15.31
C THR A 326 2.82 20.63 15.63
N GLY A 327 3.07 21.29 16.76
CA GLY A 327 2.31 22.43 17.23
C GLY A 327 0.93 22.11 17.83
N ILE A 328 0.55 20.81 17.89
CA ILE A 328 -0.73 20.36 18.46
C ILE A 328 -0.56 20.17 19.97
N GLY A 329 -1.45 20.78 20.78
CA GLY A 329 -1.35 20.80 22.23
C GLY A 329 -1.74 19.50 22.91
N GLN A 330 -2.90 18.94 22.53
CA GLN A 330 -3.42 17.71 23.11
C GLN A 330 -2.87 16.48 22.38
N ARG A 331 -2.16 15.57 23.07
CA ARG A 331 -1.53 14.40 22.45
C ARG A 331 -1.74 13.15 23.28
N THR A 332 -2.00 12.05 22.56
CA THR A 332 -1.93 10.69 23.08
C THR A 332 -0.85 9.95 22.30
N TYR A 333 -0.05 9.13 22.94
CA TYR A 333 1.07 8.44 22.34
C TYR A 333 0.76 6.95 22.19
N LEU A 334 0.99 6.43 20.98
CA LEU A 334 0.87 5.01 20.67
C LEU A 334 2.23 4.45 20.30
N LEU A 335 2.60 3.31 20.89
CA LEU A 335 3.78 2.56 20.48
C LEU A 335 3.33 1.22 19.95
N PHE A 336 3.71 0.94 18.69
CA PHE A 336 3.45 -0.33 18.03
C PHE A 336 4.72 -1.16 17.98
N SER A 337 4.67 -2.43 18.41
CA SER A 337 5.85 -3.27 18.50
C SER A 337 5.61 -4.71 18.11
N LEU A 338 6.54 -5.29 17.34
CA LEU A 338 6.64 -6.74 17.15
C LEU A 338 7.22 -7.41 18.42
N GLY A 339 8.34 -6.90 18.94
CA GLY A 339 9.08 -7.51 20.04
C GLY A 339 8.57 -7.14 21.44
N GLY A 340 7.40 -6.49 21.54
CA GLY A 340 6.84 -6.08 22.80
C GLY A 340 7.50 -4.84 23.41
N PHE A 341 7.36 -4.67 24.73
CA PHE A 341 7.72 -3.47 25.45
C PHE A 341 8.48 -3.81 26.73
N ASP A 342 9.38 -2.93 27.16
CA ASP A 342 10.04 -3.10 28.45
C ASP A 342 9.07 -2.82 29.62
N GLN A 343 9.40 -3.33 30.81
CA GLN A 343 8.54 -3.21 31.97
C GLN A 343 8.27 -1.75 32.34
N SER A 344 9.22 -0.85 32.12
CA SER A 344 9.07 0.56 32.47
C SER A 344 8.02 1.27 31.62
N LEU A 345 7.89 0.88 30.34
CA LEU A 345 6.81 1.38 29.46
C LEU A 345 5.46 0.78 29.83
N VAL A 346 5.42 -0.52 30.19
CA VAL A 346 4.21 -1.18 30.64
C VAL A 346 3.67 -0.52 31.92
N ASP A 347 4.55 -0.20 32.86
CA ASP A 347 4.18 0.51 34.10
C ASP A 347 3.68 1.94 33.81
N ASP A 348 4.33 2.65 32.88
CA ASP A 348 3.89 3.99 32.45
C ASP A 348 2.49 3.95 31.80
N ALA A 349 2.25 2.99 30.92
CA ALA A 349 0.97 2.84 30.24
C ALA A 349 -0.17 2.42 31.20
N ALA A 350 0.15 1.67 32.26
CA ALA A 350 -0.81 1.24 33.27
C ALA A 350 -1.18 2.34 34.29
N ALA A 351 -0.50 3.47 34.30
CA ALA A 351 -0.77 4.58 35.21
C ALA A 351 -2.15 5.20 34.96
N SER A 352 -2.88 5.58 36.00
CA SER A 352 -4.29 6.01 35.97
C SER A 352 -4.60 7.24 35.11
N GLN A 353 -3.60 7.98 34.70
CA GLN A 353 -3.70 9.16 33.79
C GLN A 353 -2.65 9.10 32.70
N SER A 354 -2.34 7.89 32.21
CA SER A 354 -1.37 7.71 31.16
C SER A 354 -1.83 8.32 29.84
N ASP A 355 -0.94 9.05 29.20
CA ASP A 355 -1.09 9.52 27.82
C ASP A 355 -0.51 8.54 26.81
N VAL A 356 -0.10 7.31 27.26
CA VAL A 356 0.57 6.29 26.46
C VAL A 356 -0.28 5.04 26.35
N GLN A 357 -0.39 4.52 25.15
CA GLN A 357 -0.99 3.23 24.84
C GLN A 357 0.03 2.35 24.09
N LEU A 358 0.12 1.10 24.48
CA LEU A 358 1.01 0.12 23.87
C LEU A 358 0.17 -0.85 23.04
N VAL A 359 0.62 -1.18 21.83
CA VAL A 359 -0.08 -2.08 20.91
C VAL A 359 0.93 -3.10 20.39
N GLY A 360 0.81 -4.32 20.85
CA GLY A 360 1.60 -5.46 20.38
C GLY A 360 1.14 -5.96 19.03
N ILE A 361 1.96 -6.78 18.37
CA ILE A 361 1.64 -7.33 17.06
C ILE A 361 0.34 -8.15 17.07
N ASP A 362 0.08 -8.89 18.14
CA ASP A 362 -1.13 -9.72 18.26
C ASP A 362 -2.40 -8.88 18.32
N GLU A 363 -2.35 -7.71 18.98
CA GLU A 363 -3.50 -6.80 19.08
C GLU A 363 -3.92 -6.20 17.74
N LEU A 364 -3.02 -6.14 16.75
CA LEU A 364 -3.38 -5.70 15.40
C LEU A 364 -4.33 -6.69 14.71
N PHE A 365 -4.21 -7.99 15.00
CA PHE A 365 -4.97 -9.07 14.35
C PHE A 365 -6.15 -9.60 15.20
N HIS A 366 -6.32 -9.10 16.42
CA HIS A 366 -7.54 -9.37 17.20
C HIS A 366 -8.70 -8.45 16.75
N GLU A 367 -9.94 -9.01 16.76
CA GLU A 367 -11.17 -8.30 16.45
C GLU A 367 -11.61 -7.33 17.56
#